data_738abcf82934185d0c1f26df03340409
#
_entry.id   738abcf82934185d0c1f26df03340409
#
_cell.length_a   1.000
_cell.length_b   1.000
_cell.length_c   1.000
_cell.angle_alpha   90.00
_cell.angle_beta   90.00
_cell.angle_gamma   90.00
#
_symmetry.space_group_name_H-M   'P 1'
#
loop_
_entity.id
_entity.type
_entity.pdbx_description
1 polymer ?
#
loop_
_entity_poly.entity_id
_entity_poly.type
_entity_poly.pdbx_seq_one_letter_code
_entity_poly.pdbx_strand_id
1 'polypeptide(L)'
;MKKSEEQYIDLYREQRDLICENSAEAMNAVREAAFEDFQRLGLPTKKVERYRYTDIPKIFAPDYGLNLKRLRIPVDPYEAFRCDVPNLSTSLYFVVNDMFYDEEKPKSLLPEGVVVDSLRKFSDEHPEIVSKYYGKIAKNDGITALNTMLAQDGLVVYVPKGVKVEKTVQVINILKAPSQPPRGEASETDSPPRGSQRGAPLMLNRRVLVIVENEAQIRLLFCDHAADDRDFLTTQVVEAFVGDDASLELYCLEETHYKNARVSNVYIEQQKNSSVKHNVITLHNGTTRNQTDMSLLGEGAECGLYGCVIADKQQHVDNNTLIAHHVAECKSTELYKYVLDDQSVGAFAGRVLVEHGAQKTESQMRNQNLCATREARMFTQPMLEIYADDVKCAHGSTVGQLNDAAVFYMQQRGISLEQARLLLEIAFINEVIDQIELVPLRDRLHYLVEKRFRGELSKCVGCKLCQ
;
A
#
# COMPACT_ATOMS: atom_id res chain seq x y z
N MET A 1 -31.09 -1.11 9.29
CA MET A 1 -29.73 -0.55 9.38
C MET A 1 -29.49 0.27 8.13
N LYS A 2 -29.05 1.53 8.25
CA LYS A 2 -28.56 2.31 7.11
C LYS A 2 -27.41 1.50 6.47
N LYS A 3 -27.32 1.47 5.15
CA LYS A 3 -26.19 0.83 4.48
C LYS A 3 -24.90 1.56 4.88
N SER A 4 -23.79 0.85 5.01
CA SER A 4 -22.49 1.44 5.44
C SER A 4 -22.05 2.60 4.53
N GLU A 5 -22.46 2.61 3.27
CA GLU A 5 -22.18 3.67 2.29
C GLU A 5 -22.95 4.98 2.53
N GLU A 6 -24.19 4.93 3.10
CA GLU A 6 -25.02 6.11 3.30
C GLU A 6 -24.35 7.13 4.24
N GLN A 7 -23.63 6.67 5.26
CA GLN A 7 -22.92 7.57 6.18
C GLN A 7 -21.87 8.44 5.48
N TYR A 8 -21.17 7.92 4.45
CA TYR A 8 -20.16 8.66 3.69
C TYR A 8 -20.78 9.59 2.66
N ILE A 9 -21.92 9.20 2.07
CA ILE A 9 -22.70 10.05 1.17
C ILE A 9 -23.24 11.27 1.94
N ASP A 10 -23.85 11.03 3.10
CA ASP A 10 -24.39 12.09 3.96
C ASP A 10 -23.27 13.00 4.46
N LEU A 11 -22.12 12.41 4.90
CA LEU A 11 -20.95 13.16 5.33
C LEU A 11 -20.44 14.10 4.23
N TYR A 12 -20.30 13.60 2.99
CA TYR A 12 -19.81 14.43 1.88
C TYR A 12 -20.78 15.57 1.57
N ARG A 13 -22.09 15.32 1.53
CA ARG A 13 -23.10 16.34 1.28
C ARG A 13 -23.07 17.44 2.34
N GLU A 14 -22.92 17.07 3.61
CA GLU A 14 -22.91 18.00 4.74
C GLU A 14 -21.58 18.80 4.83
N GLN A 15 -20.45 18.21 4.42
CA GLN A 15 -19.11 18.77 4.65
C GLN A 15 -18.37 19.12 3.36
N ARG A 16 -19.04 19.11 2.21
CA ARG A 16 -18.42 19.33 0.89
C ARG A 16 -17.61 20.61 0.84
N ASP A 17 -18.17 21.71 1.31
CA ASP A 17 -17.51 23.02 1.25
C ASP A 17 -16.24 23.01 2.10
N LEU A 18 -16.29 22.47 3.32
CA LEU A 18 -15.13 22.32 4.19
C LEU A 18 -14.02 21.42 3.58
N ILE A 19 -14.44 20.34 2.90
CA ILE A 19 -13.50 19.46 2.20
C ILE A 19 -12.81 20.22 1.06
N CYS A 20 -13.58 20.99 0.26
CA CYS A 20 -13.05 21.75 -0.87
C CYS A 20 -12.16 22.92 -0.43
N GLU A 21 -12.52 23.64 0.62
CA GLU A 21 -11.73 24.74 1.19
C GLU A 21 -10.33 24.26 1.67
N ASN A 22 -10.26 23.04 2.17
CA ASN A 22 -9.02 22.44 2.67
C ASN A 22 -8.29 21.57 1.62
N SER A 23 -8.55 21.81 0.33
CA SER A 23 -7.96 21.09 -0.79
C SER A 23 -7.61 22.04 -1.94
N ALA A 24 -6.84 21.59 -2.94
CA ALA A 24 -6.51 22.35 -4.12
C ALA A 24 -7.60 22.27 -5.21
N GLU A 25 -7.68 23.28 -6.07
CA GLU A 25 -8.67 23.37 -7.15
C GLU A 25 -8.56 22.18 -8.12
N ALA A 26 -7.35 21.76 -8.51
CA ALA A 26 -7.14 20.63 -9.40
C ALA A 26 -7.62 19.30 -8.79
N MET A 27 -7.54 19.15 -7.46
CA MET A 27 -8.09 18.00 -6.74
C MET A 27 -9.63 18.08 -6.66
N ASN A 28 -10.18 19.29 -6.48
CA ASN A 28 -11.61 19.51 -6.39
C ASN A 28 -12.31 19.27 -7.74
N ALA A 29 -11.64 19.52 -8.86
CA ALA A 29 -12.19 19.35 -10.21
C ALA A 29 -12.68 17.92 -10.51
N VAL A 30 -12.11 16.90 -9.89
CA VAL A 30 -12.54 15.49 -10.10
C VAL A 30 -13.47 14.96 -9.00
N ARG A 31 -13.73 15.76 -7.97
CA ARG A 31 -14.42 15.32 -6.74
C ARG A 31 -15.88 15.02 -6.95
N GLU A 32 -16.59 15.86 -7.72
CA GLU A 32 -18.01 15.64 -7.99
C GLU A 32 -18.25 14.36 -8.80
N ALA A 33 -17.44 14.13 -9.83
CA ALA A 33 -17.50 12.87 -10.60
C ALA A 33 -17.20 11.65 -9.72
N ALA A 34 -16.26 11.77 -8.78
CA ALA A 34 -15.95 10.70 -7.82
C ALA A 34 -17.13 10.46 -6.86
N PHE A 35 -17.85 11.51 -6.44
CA PHE A 35 -19.04 11.38 -5.62
C PHE A 35 -20.18 10.67 -6.37
N GLU A 36 -20.42 11.04 -7.62
CA GLU A 36 -21.39 10.36 -8.49
C GLU A 36 -21.04 8.88 -8.69
N ASP A 37 -19.75 8.59 -8.92
CA ASP A 37 -19.25 7.22 -9.03
C ASP A 37 -19.45 6.45 -7.72
N PHE A 38 -19.17 7.04 -6.56
CA PHE A 38 -19.42 6.39 -5.28
C PHE A 38 -20.92 6.13 -5.03
N GLN A 39 -21.80 7.06 -5.41
CA GLN A 39 -23.26 6.84 -5.31
C GLN A 39 -23.72 5.68 -6.21
N ARG A 40 -23.14 5.54 -7.39
CA ARG A 40 -23.46 4.50 -8.36
C ARG A 40 -22.89 3.14 -7.98
N LEU A 41 -21.63 3.09 -7.56
CA LEU A 41 -20.87 1.85 -7.27
C LEU A 41 -21.09 1.35 -5.84
N GLY A 42 -21.18 2.27 -4.87
CA GLY A 42 -21.20 1.97 -3.44
C GLY A 42 -19.94 1.29 -2.94
N LEU A 43 -19.99 0.78 -1.72
CA LEU A 43 -18.93 -0.07 -1.18
C LEU A 43 -19.00 -1.46 -1.81
N PRO A 44 -17.90 -1.97 -2.39
CA PRO A 44 -17.90 -3.26 -3.04
C PRO A 44 -18.20 -4.38 -2.04
N THR A 45 -19.09 -5.28 -2.41
CA THR A 45 -19.45 -6.46 -1.60
C THR A 45 -18.70 -7.70 -2.07
N LYS A 46 -18.76 -8.78 -1.29
CA LYS A 46 -18.19 -10.09 -1.69
C LYS A 46 -18.81 -10.68 -2.98
N LYS A 47 -19.84 -10.08 -3.54
CA LYS A 47 -20.39 -10.44 -4.86
C LYS A 47 -19.53 -9.91 -6.01
N VAL A 48 -18.78 -8.84 -5.78
CA VAL A 48 -17.78 -8.34 -6.72
C VAL A 48 -16.57 -9.26 -6.63
N GLU A 49 -16.19 -9.91 -7.71
CA GLU A 49 -15.15 -10.95 -7.74
C GLU A 49 -13.85 -10.50 -7.07
N ARG A 50 -13.37 -9.31 -7.38
CA ARG A 50 -12.15 -8.73 -6.82
C ARG A 50 -12.19 -8.51 -5.30
N TYR A 51 -13.39 -8.51 -4.69
CA TYR A 51 -13.61 -8.28 -3.24
C TYR A 51 -14.16 -9.51 -2.53
N ARG A 52 -14.16 -10.66 -3.20
CA ARG A 52 -14.79 -11.90 -2.72
C ARG A 52 -14.33 -12.34 -1.34
N TYR A 53 -13.07 -12.12 -1.02
CA TYR A 53 -12.45 -12.64 0.19
C TYR A 53 -12.38 -11.62 1.33
N THR A 54 -12.70 -10.34 1.09
CA THR A 54 -12.69 -9.28 2.10
C THR A 54 -14.06 -8.63 2.25
N ASP A 55 -14.53 -8.50 3.49
CA ASP A 55 -15.84 -7.90 3.79
C ASP A 55 -15.71 -6.38 3.95
N ILE A 56 -15.66 -5.65 2.84
CA ILE A 56 -15.53 -4.19 2.83
C ILE A 56 -16.67 -3.50 3.58
N PRO A 57 -17.98 -3.81 3.37
CA PRO A 57 -19.04 -3.20 4.13
C PRO A 57 -18.89 -3.34 5.65
N LYS A 58 -18.34 -4.47 6.14
CA LYS A 58 -18.08 -4.68 7.57
C LYS A 58 -16.95 -3.78 8.06
N ILE A 59 -15.88 -3.63 7.29
CA ILE A 59 -14.73 -2.77 7.62
C ILE A 59 -15.16 -1.31 7.71
N PHE A 60 -16.02 -0.85 6.80
CA PHE A 60 -16.48 0.53 6.71
C PHE A 60 -17.75 0.83 7.54
N ALA A 61 -18.30 -0.14 8.27
CA ALA A 61 -19.52 0.02 9.06
C ALA A 61 -19.36 0.89 10.33
N PRO A 62 -18.21 0.91 11.05
CA PRO A 62 -18.04 1.78 12.19
C PRO A 62 -18.14 3.26 11.82
N ASP A 63 -18.60 4.08 12.77
CA ASP A 63 -18.62 5.54 12.63
C ASP A 63 -17.20 6.08 12.90
N TYR A 64 -16.44 6.23 11.82
CA TYR A 64 -15.07 6.74 11.89
C TYR A 64 -15.05 8.27 11.94
N GLY A 65 -14.21 8.81 12.83
CA GLY A 65 -13.87 10.22 12.81
C GLY A 65 -12.91 10.55 11.65
N LEU A 66 -13.12 11.71 11.02
CA LEU A 66 -12.24 12.25 9.98
C LEU A 66 -11.72 13.63 10.39
N ASN A 67 -10.47 13.92 10.06
CA ASN A 67 -9.84 15.22 10.31
C ASN A 67 -10.11 16.20 9.16
N LEU A 68 -11.39 16.51 8.89
CA LEU A 68 -11.77 17.40 7.77
C LEU A 68 -11.30 18.85 7.96
N LYS A 69 -11.13 19.31 9.21
CA LYS A 69 -10.61 20.65 9.54
C LYS A 69 -9.07 20.72 9.40
N ARG A 70 -8.40 19.63 9.05
CA ARG A 70 -6.94 19.53 8.92
C ARG A 70 -6.20 20.01 10.18
N LEU A 71 -6.75 19.68 11.36
CA LEU A 71 -6.12 20.01 12.63
C LEU A 71 -4.75 19.32 12.73
N ARG A 72 -3.77 20.08 13.16
CA ARG A 72 -2.41 19.57 13.37
C ARG A 72 -2.40 18.46 14.41
N ILE A 73 -1.70 17.39 14.11
CA ILE A 73 -1.50 16.27 15.02
C ILE A 73 -0.14 16.45 15.70
N PRO A 74 -0.08 16.61 17.03
CA PRO A 74 1.16 16.84 17.72
C PRO A 74 2.00 15.56 17.77
N VAL A 75 2.94 15.47 16.87
CA VAL A 75 3.98 14.45 16.82
C VAL A 75 5.22 15.07 16.20
N ASP A 76 6.37 14.85 16.82
CA ASP A 76 7.64 15.04 16.14
C ASP A 76 8.02 13.70 15.46
N PRO A 77 7.88 13.61 14.13
CA PRO A 77 8.15 12.38 13.44
C PRO A 77 9.63 12.01 13.46
N TYR A 78 10.54 12.98 13.53
CA TYR A 78 11.98 12.73 13.59
C TYR A 78 12.43 12.18 14.93
N GLU A 79 11.75 12.54 16.03
CA GLU A 79 11.99 11.94 17.35
C GLU A 79 11.33 10.56 17.45
N ALA A 80 10.10 10.44 16.93
CA ALA A 80 9.30 9.22 17.02
C ALA A 80 9.80 8.10 16.11
N PHE A 81 10.30 8.44 14.91
CA PHE A 81 10.60 7.46 13.86
C PHE A 81 11.97 7.69 13.22
N ARG A 82 12.98 7.11 13.82
CA ARG A 82 14.28 6.94 13.18
C ARG A 82 14.30 5.58 12.50
N CYS A 83 14.10 5.55 11.18
CA CYS A 83 14.28 4.31 10.44
C CYS A 83 15.72 3.81 10.62
N ASP A 84 15.85 2.71 11.33
CA ASP A 84 17.13 2.12 11.71
C ASP A 84 17.53 1.04 10.69
N VAL A 85 17.48 1.40 9.39
CA VAL A 85 18.08 0.56 8.36
C VAL A 85 19.56 0.94 8.27
N PRO A 86 20.47 0.13 8.79
CA PRO A 86 21.89 0.43 8.76
C PRO A 86 22.36 0.64 7.32
N ASN A 87 23.13 1.69 7.10
CA ASN A 87 23.73 2.04 5.79
C ASN A 87 22.71 2.39 4.67
N LEU A 88 21.42 2.54 4.98
CA LEU A 88 20.45 3.06 4.02
C LEU A 88 20.51 4.59 4.05
N SER A 89 21.24 5.18 3.10
CA SER A 89 21.20 6.62 2.88
C SER A 89 19.91 6.97 2.13
N THR A 90 18.93 7.52 2.83
CA THR A 90 17.63 7.91 2.25
C THR A 90 17.40 9.41 2.35
N SER A 91 16.56 9.92 1.44
CA SER A 91 15.86 11.19 1.61
C SER A 91 14.56 10.91 2.34
N LEU A 92 14.48 11.34 3.61
CA LEU A 92 13.41 10.95 4.52
C LEU A 92 12.30 11.99 4.57
N TYR A 93 11.06 11.53 4.39
CA TYR A 93 9.83 12.32 4.44
C TYR A 93 8.79 11.64 5.33
N PHE A 94 7.81 12.41 5.79
CA PHE A 94 6.77 11.89 6.67
C PHE A 94 5.38 12.30 6.19
N VAL A 95 4.43 11.37 6.38
CA VAL A 95 3.00 11.63 6.26
C VAL A 95 2.37 11.24 7.59
N VAL A 96 1.81 12.19 8.29
CA VAL A 96 1.10 11.96 9.55
C VAL A 96 -0.38 11.83 9.24
N ASN A 97 -0.91 10.63 9.44
CA ASN A 97 -2.23 10.21 9.00
C ASN A 97 -2.37 10.33 7.46
N ASP A 98 -2.98 11.41 6.98
CA ASP A 98 -3.19 11.76 5.57
C ASP A 98 -2.66 13.16 5.24
N MET A 99 -1.78 13.70 6.08
CA MET A 99 -1.17 15.03 5.94
C MET A 99 0.32 14.90 5.71
N PHE A 100 0.83 15.53 4.66
CA PHE A 100 2.27 15.66 4.48
C PHE A 100 2.86 16.53 5.60
N TYR A 101 4.00 16.12 6.17
CA TYR A 101 4.66 16.84 7.23
C TYR A 101 5.75 17.73 6.64
N ASP A 102 5.54 19.04 6.69
CA ASP A 102 6.38 20.06 6.04
C ASP A 102 7.21 20.96 6.99
N GLU A 103 7.17 20.68 8.31
CA GLU A 103 7.77 21.56 9.33
C GLU A 103 9.29 21.60 9.32
N GLU A 104 9.93 20.50 8.91
CA GLU A 104 11.37 20.44 8.73
C GLU A 104 11.71 19.96 7.32
N LYS A 105 12.53 20.74 6.59
CA LYS A 105 13.01 20.29 5.28
C LYS A 105 13.98 19.13 5.46
N PRO A 106 13.87 18.07 4.64
CA PRO A 106 14.80 16.95 4.68
C PRO A 106 16.23 17.43 4.47
N LYS A 107 17.15 16.89 5.26
CA LYS A 107 18.58 17.25 5.21
C LYS A 107 19.30 16.83 3.90
N SER A 108 18.64 15.99 3.08
CA SER A 108 19.20 15.53 1.81
C SER A 108 18.65 16.35 0.65
N LEU A 109 19.55 16.90 -0.16
CA LEU A 109 19.18 17.56 -1.41
C LEU A 109 18.77 16.49 -2.42
N LEU A 110 17.58 16.62 -2.96
CA LEU A 110 17.15 15.90 -4.16
C LEU A 110 17.81 16.56 -5.39
N PRO A 111 17.98 15.82 -6.50
CA PRO A 111 18.38 16.42 -7.77
C PRO A 111 17.45 17.57 -8.18
N GLU A 112 17.98 18.52 -8.96
CA GLU A 112 17.22 19.68 -9.43
C GLU A 112 15.93 19.27 -10.16
N GLY A 113 14.83 19.93 -9.83
CA GLY A 113 13.52 19.68 -10.41
C GLY A 113 12.76 18.47 -9.82
N VAL A 114 13.39 17.65 -9.00
CA VAL A 114 12.67 16.57 -8.29
C VAL A 114 11.89 17.15 -7.13
N VAL A 115 10.60 16.79 -7.07
CA VAL A 115 9.68 17.21 -6.00
C VAL A 115 9.17 16.02 -5.21
N VAL A 116 9.23 16.13 -3.88
CA VAL A 116 8.54 15.26 -2.92
C VAL A 116 7.89 16.19 -1.90
N ASP A 117 6.59 16.39 -2.01
CA ASP A 117 5.89 17.43 -1.22
C ASP A 117 4.41 17.07 -1.01
N SER A 118 3.68 17.92 -0.32
CA SER A 118 2.23 17.90 -0.22
C SER A 118 1.59 17.94 -1.61
N LEU A 119 0.68 17.04 -1.89
CA LEU A 119 -0.06 17.02 -3.15
C LEU A 119 -0.91 18.27 -3.31
N ARG A 120 -1.50 18.79 -2.23
CA ARG A 120 -2.26 20.05 -2.22
C ARG A 120 -1.37 21.21 -2.63
N LYS A 121 -0.23 21.39 -1.95
CA LYS A 121 0.69 22.48 -2.23
C LYS A 121 1.21 22.45 -3.68
N PHE A 122 1.66 21.26 -4.13
CA PHE A 122 2.10 21.07 -5.51
C PHE A 122 0.97 21.33 -6.53
N SER A 123 -0.27 21.00 -6.18
CA SER A 123 -1.44 21.29 -7.02
C SER A 123 -1.69 22.79 -7.19
N ASP A 124 -1.45 23.58 -6.13
CA ASP A 124 -1.59 25.04 -6.18
C ASP A 124 -0.46 25.70 -7.01
N GLU A 125 0.75 25.12 -6.94
CA GLU A 125 1.94 25.62 -7.66
C GLU A 125 1.99 25.16 -9.14
N HIS A 126 1.49 23.93 -9.42
CA HIS A 126 1.56 23.26 -10.73
C HIS A 126 0.21 22.62 -11.14
N PRO A 127 -0.88 23.41 -11.22
CA PRO A 127 -2.21 22.87 -11.49
C PRO A 127 -2.31 22.16 -12.85
N GLU A 128 -1.51 22.57 -13.84
CA GLU A 128 -1.45 21.96 -15.18
C GLU A 128 -0.92 20.52 -15.12
N ILE A 129 0.09 20.24 -14.28
CA ILE A 129 0.64 18.90 -14.11
C ILE A 129 -0.39 18.03 -13.39
N VAL A 130 -0.92 18.49 -12.25
CA VAL A 130 -1.87 17.70 -11.47
C VAL A 130 -3.13 17.41 -12.26
N SER A 131 -3.68 18.38 -12.99
CA SER A 131 -4.88 18.17 -13.83
C SER A 131 -4.65 17.13 -14.95
N LYS A 132 -3.41 16.96 -15.41
CA LYS A 132 -3.06 15.96 -16.43
C LYS A 132 -3.06 14.54 -15.88
N TYR A 133 -2.68 14.34 -14.62
CA TYR A 133 -2.41 13.00 -14.07
C TYR A 133 -3.39 12.57 -12.95
N TYR A 134 -3.82 13.49 -12.09
CA TYR A 134 -4.64 13.16 -10.92
C TYR A 134 -6.04 12.68 -11.29
N GLY A 135 -6.44 11.50 -10.78
CA GLY A 135 -7.76 10.91 -11.04
C GLY A 135 -7.93 10.40 -12.48
N LYS A 136 -6.83 10.10 -13.20
CA LYS A 136 -6.90 9.67 -14.61
C LYS A 136 -6.98 8.16 -14.78
N ILE A 137 -6.23 7.41 -13.98
CA ILE A 137 -6.15 5.94 -14.11
C ILE A 137 -6.92 5.19 -13.03
N ALA A 138 -7.08 5.80 -11.86
CA ALA A 138 -7.80 5.22 -10.73
C ALA A 138 -9.33 5.39 -10.91
N LYS A 139 -9.99 4.48 -11.63
CA LYS A 139 -11.41 4.57 -11.98
C LYS A 139 -12.18 3.29 -11.73
N ASN A 140 -13.52 3.39 -11.73
CA ASN A 140 -14.47 2.28 -11.66
C ASN A 140 -14.35 1.38 -10.41
N ASP A 141 -13.94 1.97 -9.29
CA ASP A 141 -13.86 1.30 -8.01
C ASP A 141 -14.44 2.16 -6.89
N GLY A 142 -15.33 1.59 -6.08
CA GLY A 142 -16.05 2.34 -5.04
C GLY A 142 -15.13 2.86 -3.92
N ILE A 143 -14.06 2.15 -3.59
CA ILE A 143 -13.07 2.59 -2.60
C ILE A 143 -12.24 3.75 -3.15
N THR A 144 -11.84 3.66 -4.41
CA THR A 144 -11.15 4.75 -5.11
C THR A 144 -12.01 5.99 -5.21
N ALA A 145 -13.29 5.84 -5.55
CA ALA A 145 -14.25 6.93 -5.58
C ALA A 145 -14.43 7.59 -4.20
N LEU A 146 -14.59 6.77 -3.14
CA LEU A 146 -14.67 7.25 -1.76
C LEU A 146 -13.40 8.02 -1.35
N ASN A 147 -12.23 7.47 -1.64
CA ASN A 147 -10.96 8.14 -1.34
C ASN A 147 -10.85 9.48 -2.09
N THR A 148 -11.18 9.50 -3.39
CA THR A 148 -11.08 10.72 -4.22
C THR A 148 -12.05 11.80 -3.74
N MET A 149 -13.26 11.44 -3.31
CA MET A 149 -14.24 12.43 -2.82
C MET A 149 -13.86 13.01 -1.44
N LEU A 150 -13.09 12.29 -0.61
CA LEU A 150 -12.74 12.71 0.75
C LEU A 150 -11.30 13.20 0.92
N ALA A 151 -10.38 12.86 0.03
CA ALA A 151 -8.99 13.27 0.14
C ALA A 151 -8.84 14.79 -0.01
N GLN A 152 -8.14 15.42 0.94
CA GLN A 152 -7.91 16.87 0.95
C GLN A 152 -6.45 17.23 0.67
N ASP A 153 -5.55 16.28 0.88
CA ASP A 153 -4.12 16.37 0.65
C ASP A 153 -3.57 14.98 0.34
N GLY A 154 -2.26 14.86 0.26
CA GLY A 154 -1.55 13.62 0.02
C GLY A 154 -0.08 13.86 -0.24
N LEU A 155 0.52 12.92 -0.93
CA LEU A 155 1.92 12.98 -1.34
C LEU A 155 2.01 13.11 -2.86
N VAL A 156 2.86 14.00 -3.35
CA VAL A 156 3.33 13.99 -4.73
C VAL A 156 4.80 13.63 -4.80
N VAL A 157 5.15 12.82 -5.78
CA VAL A 157 6.53 12.56 -6.20
C VAL A 157 6.62 12.84 -7.69
N TYR A 158 7.38 13.87 -8.04
CA TYR A 158 7.61 14.27 -9.44
C TYR A 158 9.10 14.17 -9.75
N VAL A 159 9.44 13.43 -10.80
CA VAL A 159 10.81 13.27 -11.29
C VAL A 159 10.84 13.71 -12.74
N PRO A 160 11.51 14.85 -13.05
CA PRO A 160 11.54 15.38 -14.40
C PRO A 160 12.38 14.51 -15.34
N LYS A 161 12.15 14.69 -16.63
CA LYS A 161 12.81 13.96 -17.73
C LYS A 161 14.32 13.85 -17.53
N GLY A 162 14.87 12.64 -17.70
CA GLY A 162 16.29 12.32 -17.68
C GLY A 162 16.96 12.35 -16.31
N VAL A 163 16.23 12.68 -15.24
CA VAL A 163 16.77 12.76 -13.88
C VAL A 163 16.80 11.39 -13.22
N LYS A 164 17.96 11.01 -12.71
CA LYS A 164 18.15 9.75 -11.94
C LYS A 164 18.33 10.08 -10.47
N VAL A 165 17.39 9.65 -9.64
CA VAL A 165 17.43 9.82 -8.19
C VAL A 165 18.17 8.64 -7.58
N GLU A 166 19.46 8.82 -7.28
CA GLU A 166 20.32 7.73 -6.78
C GLU A 166 19.93 7.28 -5.37
N LYS A 167 19.61 8.25 -4.50
CA LYS A 167 19.19 7.95 -3.12
C LYS A 167 17.74 7.54 -3.08
N THR A 168 17.45 6.47 -2.35
CA THR A 168 16.06 6.06 -2.10
C THR A 168 15.30 7.16 -1.36
N VAL A 169 14.14 7.54 -1.89
CA VAL A 169 13.19 8.40 -1.19
C VAL A 169 12.36 7.53 -0.27
N GLN A 170 12.46 7.80 1.03
CA GLN A 170 11.72 7.07 2.06
C GLN A 170 10.62 7.94 2.63
N VAL A 171 9.40 7.42 2.62
CA VAL A 171 8.22 8.06 3.19
C VAL A 171 7.70 7.19 4.34
N ILE A 172 7.72 7.75 5.54
CA ILE A 172 7.17 7.10 6.72
C ILE A 172 5.76 7.62 6.96
N ASN A 173 4.80 6.73 6.86
CA ASN A 173 3.41 6.99 7.17
C ASN A 173 3.14 6.66 8.64
N ILE A 174 2.72 7.64 9.42
CA ILE A 174 2.48 7.52 10.85
C ILE A 174 0.98 7.59 11.12
N LEU A 175 0.42 6.54 11.74
CA LEU A 175 -0.94 6.56 12.27
C LEU A 175 -0.92 7.08 13.69
N LYS A 176 -1.53 8.26 13.93
CA LYS A 176 -1.55 8.91 15.23
C LYS A 176 -2.91 9.54 15.52
N ALA A 177 -3.47 9.24 16.66
CA ALA A 177 -4.69 9.91 17.10
C ALA A 177 -4.40 11.35 17.54
N PRO A 178 -5.32 12.30 17.25
CA PRO A 178 -5.20 13.64 17.80
C PRO A 178 -5.16 13.61 19.34
N SER A 179 -4.23 14.32 19.95
CA SER A 179 -4.25 14.55 21.39
C SER A 179 -5.41 15.49 21.73
N GLN A 180 -6.14 15.22 22.81
CA GLN A 180 -7.14 16.17 23.31
C GLN A 180 -6.43 17.43 23.81
N PRO A 181 -7.01 18.64 23.59
CA PRO A 181 -6.54 19.82 24.28
C PRO A 181 -6.59 19.60 25.79
N PRO A 182 -5.67 20.19 26.58
CA PRO A 182 -5.73 20.14 28.02
C PRO A 182 -7.12 20.59 28.50
N ARG A 183 -7.66 19.93 29.53
CA ARG A 183 -8.93 20.35 30.15
C ARG A 183 -8.81 21.80 30.60
N GLY A 184 -9.53 22.71 29.94
CA GLY A 184 -9.60 24.13 30.31
C GLY A 184 -9.50 25.12 29.14
N GLU A 185 -9.09 24.71 27.95
CA GLU A 185 -8.93 25.63 26.80
C GLU A 185 -9.95 25.43 25.65
N ALA A 186 -10.95 24.60 25.84
CA ALA A 186 -12.02 24.45 24.84
C ALA A 186 -12.98 25.63 24.97
N SER A 187 -13.02 26.52 23.97
CA SER A 187 -14.10 27.50 23.86
C SER A 187 -15.41 26.76 23.60
N GLU A 188 -16.51 27.21 24.25
CA GLU A 188 -17.86 26.61 24.15
C GLU A 188 -18.44 26.57 22.71
N THR A 189 -17.75 27.13 21.72
CA THR A 189 -18.18 27.21 20.33
C THR A 189 -17.66 26.09 19.42
N ASP A 190 -16.69 25.31 19.89
CA ASP A 190 -16.15 24.19 19.12
C ASP A 190 -16.86 22.87 19.47
N SER A 191 -17.95 22.59 18.79
CA SER A 191 -18.49 21.23 18.80
C SER A 191 -17.39 20.29 18.28
N PRO A 192 -17.00 19.27 19.03
CA PRO A 192 -15.98 18.34 18.58
C PRO A 192 -16.42 17.69 17.27
N PRO A 193 -15.50 17.50 16.29
CA PRO A 193 -15.82 16.80 15.07
C PRO A 193 -16.44 15.43 15.36
N ARG A 194 -17.37 14.95 14.52
CA ARG A 194 -17.92 13.59 14.65
C ARG A 194 -16.77 12.61 14.85
N GLY A 195 -16.84 11.78 15.89
CA GLY A 195 -15.80 10.81 16.24
C GLY A 195 -14.71 11.30 17.23
N SER A 196 -14.77 12.52 17.76
CA SER A 196 -13.80 13.03 18.75
C SER A 196 -14.02 12.49 20.19
N GLN A 197 -14.95 11.56 20.38
CA GLN A 197 -15.08 10.89 21.67
C GLN A 197 -13.82 10.08 21.99
N ARG A 198 -13.41 10.07 23.25
CA ARG A 198 -12.24 9.31 23.72
C ARG A 198 -12.33 7.86 23.26
N GLY A 199 -11.44 7.42 22.33
CA GLY A 199 -11.44 6.07 21.82
C GLY A 199 -12.21 5.82 20.52
N ALA A 200 -12.81 6.83 19.89
CA ALA A 200 -13.47 6.65 18.59
C ALA A 200 -12.46 6.23 17.51
N PRO A 201 -12.85 5.29 16.63
CA PRO A 201 -12.03 4.88 15.51
C PRO A 201 -11.84 6.03 14.50
N LEU A 202 -10.72 6.05 13.78
CA LEU A 202 -10.37 7.11 12.83
C LEU A 202 -10.24 6.57 11.42
N MET A 203 -10.73 7.32 10.43
CA MET A 203 -10.53 7.02 9.01
C MET A 203 -9.60 8.06 8.40
N LEU A 204 -8.69 7.56 7.59
CA LEU A 204 -7.65 8.32 6.90
C LEU A 204 -7.76 8.06 5.40
N ASN A 205 -7.65 9.13 4.60
CA ASN A 205 -7.78 9.06 3.14
C ASN A 205 -6.46 9.50 2.51
N ARG A 206 -5.50 8.58 2.40
CA ARG A 206 -4.20 8.84 1.78
C ARG A 206 -4.32 8.86 0.28
N ARG A 207 -3.74 9.88 -0.33
CA ARG A 207 -3.61 10.00 -1.79
C ARG A 207 -2.15 10.18 -2.15
N VAL A 208 -1.70 9.45 -3.18
CA VAL A 208 -0.32 9.53 -3.66
C VAL A 208 -0.32 9.65 -5.17
N LEU A 209 0.39 10.63 -5.69
CA LEU A 209 0.61 10.82 -7.12
C LEU A 209 2.12 10.72 -7.39
N VAL A 210 2.50 9.76 -8.23
CA VAL A 210 3.90 9.53 -8.64
C VAL A 210 4.01 9.77 -10.14
N ILE A 211 4.88 10.68 -10.55
CA ILE A 211 5.14 10.99 -11.95
C ILE A 211 6.63 10.83 -12.18
N VAL A 212 7.01 9.84 -12.97
CA VAL A 212 8.38 9.58 -13.40
C VAL A 212 8.43 9.82 -14.90
N GLU A 213 8.95 10.97 -15.31
CA GLU A 213 8.99 11.33 -16.72
C GLU A 213 9.98 10.50 -17.52
N ASN A 214 10.00 10.65 -18.84
CA ASN A 214 10.85 9.86 -19.75
C ASN A 214 12.32 9.87 -19.32
N GLU A 215 12.99 8.71 -19.41
CA GLU A 215 14.41 8.52 -19.08
C GLU A 215 14.76 8.79 -17.59
N ALA A 216 13.74 8.99 -16.73
CA ALA A 216 13.91 9.27 -15.31
C ALA A 216 13.93 7.99 -14.48
N GLN A 217 14.53 8.05 -13.28
CA GLN A 217 14.62 6.90 -12.39
C GLN A 217 14.44 7.31 -10.94
N ILE A 218 13.65 6.53 -10.18
CA ILE A 218 13.49 6.71 -8.73
C ILE A 218 13.22 5.39 -8.01
N ARG A 219 13.68 5.30 -6.74
CA ARG A 219 13.29 4.28 -5.76
C ARG A 219 12.52 4.93 -4.63
N LEU A 220 11.34 4.37 -4.34
CA LEU A 220 10.46 4.82 -3.27
C LEU A 220 10.30 3.71 -2.24
N LEU A 221 10.44 4.05 -0.96
CA LEU A 221 10.16 3.14 0.16
C LEU A 221 9.08 3.75 1.04
N PHE A 222 7.89 3.17 1.04
CA PHE A 222 6.80 3.51 1.95
C PHE A 222 6.80 2.56 3.13
N CYS A 223 6.81 3.12 4.35
CA CYS A 223 6.72 2.37 5.60
C CYS A 223 5.50 2.82 6.38
N ASP A 224 4.58 1.91 6.68
CA ASP A 224 3.39 2.18 7.48
C ASP A 224 3.60 1.75 8.93
N HIS A 225 3.47 2.69 9.88
CA HIS A 225 3.60 2.47 11.32
C HIS A 225 2.41 3.05 12.08
N ALA A 226 2.03 2.40 13.17
CA ALA A 226 1.05 2.91 14.13
C ALA A 226 1.77 3.40 15.40
N ALA A 227 1.54 4.66 15.77
CA ALA A 227 2.13 5.29 16.95
C ALA A 227 1.26 5.17 18.22
N ASP A 228 0.05 4.65 18.09
CA ASP A 228 -0.85 4.33 19.20
C ASP A 228 -1.76 3.13 18.85
N ASP A 229 -2.50 2.61 19.84
CA ASP A 229 -3.32 1.38 19.72
C ASP A 229 -4.77 1.66 19.36
N ARG A 230 -5.09 2.79 18.73
CA ARG A 230 -6.45 3.07 18.26
C ARG A 230 -6.79 2.27 17.00
N ASP A 231 -8.09 2.13 16.81
CA ASP A 231 -8.61 1.52 15.58
C ASP A 231 -8.52 2.56 14.45
N PHE A 232 -7.72 2.26 13.43
CA PHE A 232 -7.63 3.06 12.21
C PHE A 232 -8.20 2.29 11.03
N LEU A 233 -8.91 3.01 10.17
CA LEU A 233 -9.20 2.61 8.80
C LEU A 233 -8.43 3.51 7.86
N THR A 234 -7.48 2.97 7.13
CA THR A 234 -6.75 3.71 6.10
C THR A 234 -7.25 3.30 4.72
N THR A 235 -7.80 4.25 3.96
CA THR A 235 -7.91 4.10 2.51
C THR A 235 -6.69 4.75 1.87
N GLN A 236 -6.10 4.09 0.90
CA GLN A 236 -4.99 4.64 0.13
C GLN A 236 -5.21 4.45 -1.36
N VAL A 237 -5.00 5.50 -2.12
CA VAL A 237 -4.98 5.40 -3.58
C VAL A 237 -3.67 5.99 -4.09
N VAL A 238 -2.95 5.19 -4.87
CA VAL A 238 -1.70 5.56 -5.53
C VAL A 238 -1.92 5.54 -7.03
N GLU A 239 -1.63 6.64 -7.70
CA GLU A 239 -1.54 6.70 -9.16
C GLU A 239 -0.09 6.97 -9.55
N ALA A 240 0.49 6.07 -10.35
CA ALA A 240 1.87 6.18 -10.80
C ALA A 240 1.94 6.14 -12.33
N PHE A 241 2.65 7.10 -12.89
CA PHE A 241 2.89 7.23 -14.33
C PHE A 241 4.37 7.13 -14.59
N VAL A 242 4.77 6.15 -15.41
CA VAL A 242 6.16 5.86 -15.74
C VAL A 242 6.38 6.03 -17.22
N GLY A 243 7.15 7.04 -17.60
CA GLY A 243 7.40 7.46 -18.98
C GLY A 243 8.29 6.49 -19.77
N ASP A 244 8.59 6.86 -21.02
CA ASP A 244 9.45 6.06 -21.87
C ASP A 244 10.87 5.96 -21.29
N ASP A 245 11.46 4.75 -21.35
CA ASP A 245 12.81 4.44 -20.86
C ASP A 245 13.01 4.81 -19.36
N ALA A 246 11.92 4.97 -18.60
CA ALA A 246 11.95 5.34 -17.19
C ALA A 246 11.88 4.11 -16.26
N SER A 247 12.31 4.28 -15.00
CA SER A 247 12.32 3.21 -14.01
C SER A 247 11.75 3.65 -12.66
N LEU A 248 10.85 2.84 -12.10
CA LEU A 248 10.28 3.00 -10.77
C LEU A 248 10.45 1.72 -9.96
N GLU A 249 11.14 1.80 -8.83
CA GLU A 249 11.10 0.75 -7.81
C GLU A 249 10.25 1.25 -6.62
N LEU A 250 9.17 0.55 -6.32
CA LEU A 250 8.24 0.88 -5.24
C LEU A 250 8.23 -0.23 -4.20
N TYR A 251 8.69 0.09 -2.99
CA TYR A 251 8.69 -0.79 -1.84
C TYR A 251 7.65 -0.32 -0.84
N CYS A 252 6.72 -1.20 -0.42
CA CYS A 252 5.69 -0.93 0.57
C CYS A 252 5.84 -1.91 1.74
N LEU A 253 6.20 -1.40 2.91
CA LEU A 253 6.35 -2.17 4.14
C LEU A 253 5.23 -1.81 5.10
N GLU A 254 4.41 -2.79 5.48
CA GLU A 254 3.35 -2.64 6.48
C GLU A 254 3.74 -3.31 7.79
N GLU A 255 3.90 -2.49 8.82
CA GLU A 255 4.17 -2.87 10.18
C GLU A 255 3.29 -2.04 11.11
N THR A 256 1.98 -2.33 11.10
CA THR A 256 0.97 -1.61 11.85
C THR A 256 0.47 -2.42 13.06
N HIS A 257 -0.80 -2.28 13.44
CA HIS A 257 -1.36 -2.85 14.64
C HIS A 257 -2.55 -3.78 14.29
N TYR A 258 -2.80 -4.82 15.11
CA TYR A 258 -3.86 -5.81 14.86
C TYR A 258 -5.29 -5.24 14.80
N LYS A 259 -5.52 -4.01 15.30
CA LYS A 259 -6.80 -3.31 15.19
C LYS A 259 -6.93 -2.44 13.93
N ASN A 260 -5.86 -2.31 13.15
CA ASN A 260 -5.87 -1.47 11.97
C ASN A 260 -6.47 -2.20 10.78
N ALA A 261 -7.31 -1.48 10.03
CA ALA A 261 -7.76 -1.90 8.73
C ALA A 261 -7.13 -0.98 7.66
N ARG A 262 -6.63 -1.57 6.58
CA ARG A 262 -6.05 -0.86 5.45
C ARG A 262 -6.63 -1.40 4.15
N VAL A 263 -7.12 -0.50 3.31
CA VAL A 263 -7.54 -0.80 1.93
C VAL A 263 -6.74 0.10 1.00
N SER A 264 -5.84 -0.49 0.22
CA SER A 264 -4.90 0.21 -0.66
C SER A 264 -5.11 -0.20 -2.10
N ASN A 265 -5.36 0.76 -2.98
CA ASN A 265 -5.46 0.59 -4.41
C ASN A 265 -4.29 1.33 -5.09
N VAL A 266 -3.47 0.60 -5.83
CA VAL A 266 -2.31 1.10 -6.57
C VAL A 266 -2.56 0.89 -8.05
N TYR A 267 -2.47 1.96 -8.83
CA TYR A 267 -2.63 1.97 -10.28
C TYR A 267 -1.35 2.49 -10.91
N ILE A 268 -0.79 1.73 -11.84
CA ILE A 268 0.49 2.08 -12.50
C ILE A 268 0.33 1.94 -14.01
N GLU A 269 0.65 3.02 -14.74
CA GLU A 269 0.78 3.00 -16.20
C GLU A 269 2.23 3.10 -16.62
N GLN A 270 2.63 2.23 -17.54
CA GLN A 270 3.98 2.10 -18.06
C GLN A 270 4.03 2.38 -19.56
N GLN A 271 4.97 3.25 -19.95
CA GLN A 271 5.23 3.57 -21.34
C GLN A 271 6.40 2.73 -21.89
N LYS A 272 6.84 3.03 -23.11
CA LYS A 272 7.81 2.25 -23.88
C LYS A 272 9.12 2.02 -23.10
N ASN A 273 9.61 0.76 -23.14
CA ASN A 273 10.87 0.32 -22.51
C ASN A 273 10.98 0.65 -21.00
N SER A 274 9.88 0.99 -20.34
CA SER A 274 9.89 1.31 -18.93
C SER A 274 10.02 0.07 -18.05
N SER A 275 10.57 0.25 -16.85
CA SER A 275 10.73 -0.84 -15.87
C SER A 275 10.08 -0.46 -14.54
N VAL A 276 9.19 -1.30 -14.04
CA VAL A 276 8.59 -1.12 -12.72
C VAL A 276 8.75 -2.37 -11.86
N LYS A 277 9.23 -2.18 -10.62
CA LYS A 277 9.21 -3.22 -9.59
C LYS A 277 8.38 -2.73 -8.41
N HIS A 278 7.37 -3.50 -8.03
CA HIS A 278 6.53 -3.19 -6.88
C HIS A 278 6.58 -4.35 -5.87
N ASN A 279 7.08 -4.05 -4.67
CA ASN A 279 7.22 -5.01 -3.58
C ASN A 279 6.24 -4.65 -2.45
N VAL A 280 5.37 -5.57 -2.08
CA VAL A 280 4.37 -5.40 -1.01
C VAL A 280 4.68 -6.39 0.12
N ILE A 281 5.08 -5.85 1.26
CA ILE A 281 5.57 -6.64 2.40
C ILE A 281 4.68 -6.35 3.60
N THR A 282 3.91 -7.35 4.04
CA THR A 282 3.05 -7.26 5.22
C THR A 282 3.63 -8.15 6.32
N LEU A 283 4.23 -7.53 7.34
CA LEU A 283 4.82 -8.21 8.49
C LEU A 283 3.90 -8.22 9.70
N HIS A 284 3.17 -7.13 9.93
CA HIS A 284 2.21 -7.01 11.03
C HIS A 284 1.07 -6.07 10.66
N ASN A 285 -0.17 -6.51 10.86
CA ASN A 285 -1.39 -5.77 10.52
C ASN A 285 -2.59 -6.29 11.33
N GLY A 286 -3.77 -5.74 11.07
CA GLY A 286 -5.05 -6.34 11.43
C GLY A 286 -5.74 -6.93 10.21
N THR A 287 -6.41 -6.08 9.42
CA THR A 287 -7.02 -6.46 8.15
C THR A 287 -6.44 -5.61 7.04
N THR A 288 -5.79 -6.24 6.07
CA THR A 288 -5.19 -5.55 4.93
C THR A 288 -5.75 -6.09 3.62
N ARG A 289 -6.19 -5.19 2.77
CA ARG A 289 -6.50 -5.47 1.38
C ARG A 289 -5.71 -4.57 0.46
N ASN A 290 -4.88 -5.17 -0.38
CA ASN A 290 -4.11 -4.50 -1.41
C ASN A 290 -4.66 -4.85 -2.79
N GLN A 291 -4.79 -3.85 -3.64
CA GLN A 291 -5.04 -4.00 -5.05
C GLN A 291 -3.92 -3.33 -5.81
N THR A 292 -3.35 -4.01 -6.80
CA THR A 292 -2.34 -3.45 -7.69
C THR A 292 -2.74 -3.72 -9.14
N ASP A 293 -3.01 -2.66 -9.88
CA ASP A 293 -3.33 -2.71 -11.30
C ASP A 293 -2.19 -2.07 -12.09
N MET A 294 -1.58 -2.85 -12.97
CA MET A 294 -0.50 -2.40 -13.87
C MET A 294 -0.95 -2.50 -15.32
N SER A 295 -0.81 -1.40 -16.05
CA SER A 295 -1.10 -1.30 -17.47
C SER A 295 0.20 -1.05 -18.24
N LEU A 296 0.61 -2.01 -19.09
CA LEU A 296 1.76 -1.91 -19.97
C LEU A 296 1.28 -1.36 -21.32
N LEU A 297 1.47 -0.06 -21.53
CA LEU A 297 0.95 0.70 -22.68
C LEU A 297 2.01 0.94 -23.77
N GLY A 298 3.29 0.76 -23.45
CA GLY A 298 4.40 0.92 -24.38
C GLY A 298 5.15 -0.38 -24.63
N GLU A 299 5.55 -0.63 -25.88
CA GLU A 299 6.34 -1.81 -26.27
C GLU A 299 7.63 -1.92 -25.46
N GLY A 300 8.02 -3.14 -25.10
CA GLY A 300 9.23 -3.40 -24.32
C GLY A 300 9.12 -3.07 -22.85
N ALA A 301 7.94 -2.71 -22.34
CA ALA A 301 7.74 -2.46 -20.91
C ALA A 301 7.91 -3.76 -20.10
N GLU A 302 8.59 -3.64 -18.96
CA GLU A 302 8.83 -4.76 -18.04
C GLU A 302 8.28 -4.43 -16.65
N CYS A 303 7.59 -5.39 -16.00
CA CYS A 303 7.15 -5.21 -14.63
C CYS A 303 7.39 -6.44 -13.75
N GLY A 304 7.65 -6.19 -12.46
CA GLY A 304 7.75 -7.20 -11.42
C GLY A 304 6.85 -6.86 -10.24
N LEU A 305 5.95 -7.78 -9.85
CA LEU A 305 5.15 -7.71 -8.64
C LEU A 305 5.61 -8.75 -7.63
N TYR A 306 5.98 -8.33 -6.43
CA TYR A 306 6.50 -9.22 -5.41
C TYR A 306 5.75 -9.00 -4.08
N GLY A 307 5.23 -10.06 -3.49
CA GLY A 307 4.49 -9.99 -2.25
C GLY A 307 4.98 -10.96 -1.19
N CYS A 308 5.26 -10.43 0.01
CA CYS A 308 5.62 -11.20 1.19
C CYS A 308 4.59 -10.96 2.29
N VAL A 309 3.96 -12.03 2.78
CA VAL A 309 2.95 -11.96 3.84
C VAL A 309 3.27 -12.94 4.95
N ILE A 310 3.37 -12.43 6.17
CA ILE A 310 3.47 -13.24 7.40
C ILE A 310 2.30 -12.83 8.29
N ALA A 311 1.38 -13.75 8.53
CA ALA A 311 0.19 -13.49 9.34
C ALA A 311 -0.05 -14.61 10.37
N ASP A 312 -0.47 -14.20 11.57
CA ASP A 312 -0.83 -15.06 12.69
C ASP A 312 -2.15 -14.59 13.33
N LYS A 313 -2.56 -15.24 14.42
CA LYS A 313 -3.78 -14.90 15.17
C LYS A 313 -5.01 -14.86 14.27
N GLN A 314 -5.67 -13.71 14.17
CA GLN A 314 -6.86 -13.48 13.34
C GLN A 314 -6.60 -12.47 12.22
N GLN A 315 -5.34 -12.24 11.88
CA GLN A 315 -4.96 -11.33 10.82
C GLN A 315 -5.53 -11.77 9.48
N HIS A 316 -5.87 -10.79 8.65
CA HIS A 316 -6.39 -11.00 7.31
C HIS A 316 -5.57 -10.20 6.31
N VAL A 317 -5.04 -10.87 5.27
CA VAL A 317 -4.30 -10.20 4.18
C VAL A 317 -4.80 -10.70 2.84
N ASP A 318 -5.36 -9.79 2.06
CA ASP A 318 -5.91 -10.02 0.72
C ASP A 318 -5.13 -9.19 -0.31
N ASN A 319 -4.39 -9.84 -1.20
CA ASN A 319 -3.72 -9.19 -2.33
C ASN A 319 -4.44 -9.55 -3.64
N ASN A 320 -4.87 -8.52 -4.36
CA ASN A 320 -5.50 -8.64 -5.67
C ASN A 320 -4.68 -7.89 -6.70
N THR A 321 -4.27 -8.57 -7.77
CA THR A 321 -3.42 -7.98 -8.81
C THR A 321 -4.06 -8.09 -10.19
N LEU A 322 -3.78 -7.09 -11.02
CA LEU A 322 -4.05 -7.12 -12.45
C LEU A 322 -2.80 -6.62 -13.19
N ILE A 323 -2.29 -7.43 -14.10
CA ILE A 323 -1.27 -7.00 -15.05
C ILE A 323 -1.90 -7.07 -16.43
N ALA A 324 -2.09 -5.91 -17.08
CA ALA A 324 -2.68 -5.79 -18.40
C ALA A 324 -1.61 -5.45 -19.43
N HIS A 325 -1.35 -6.39 -20.36
CA HIS A 325 -0.49 -6.20 -21.51
C HIS A 325 -1.34 -5.72 -22.68
N HIS A 326 -1.22 -4.44 -23.02
CA HIS A 326 -1.99 -3.81 -24.10
C HIS A 326 -1.23 -3.84 -25.44
N VAL A 327 0.10 -3.94 -25.41
CA VAL A 327 0.99 -3.87 -26.59
C VAL A 327 2.01 -5.01 -26.59
N ALA A 328 2.70 -5.16 -27.70
CA ALA A 328 3.63 -6.26 -27.95
C ALA A 328 4.95 -6.15 -27.12
N GLU A 329 5.66 -7.28 -27.04
CA GLU A 329 7.04 -7.40 -26.53
C GLU A 329 7.20 -7.01 -25.04
N CYS A 330 6.11 -7.05 -24.27
CA CYS A 330 6.14 -6.73 -22.84
C CYS A 330 6.41 -7.97 -21.97
N LYS A 331 7.04 -7.75 -20.79
CA LYS A 331 7.33 -8.81 -19.82
C LYS A 331 6.77 -8.52 -18.46
N SER A 332 6.26 -9.56 -17.79
CA SER A 332 5.82 -9.47 -16.41
C SER A 332 6.23 -10.67 -15.57
N THR A 333 6.61 -10.41 -14.33
CA THR A 333 6.89 -11.45 -13.34
C THR A 333 6.11 -11.15 -12.08
N GLU A 334 5.44 -12.16 -11.54
CA GLU A 334 4.72 -12.04 -10.29
C GLU A 334 5.08 -13.18 -9.33
N LEU A 335 5.45 -12.84 -8.09
CA LEU A 335 5.75 -13.81 -7.04
C LEU A 335 5.18 -13.36 -5.71
N TYR A 336 4.16 -14.05 -5.23
CA TYR A 336 3.57 -13.84 -3.91
C TYR A 336 3.76 -15.07 -3.03
N LYS A 337 4.25 -14.84 -1.81
CA LYS A 337 4.40 -15.89 -0.79
C LYS A 337 3.73 -15.52 0.53
N TYR A 338 3.02 -16.47 1.09
CA TYR A 338 2.33 -16.34 2.37
C TYR A 338 2.81 -17.40 3.35
N VAL A 339 3.09 -16.99 4.57
CA VAL A 339 3.19 -17.88 5.74
C VAL A 339 2.07 -17.51 6.70
N LEU A 340 1.16 -18.44 6.92
CA LEU A 340 -0.07 -18.25 7.69
C LEU A 340 -0.07 -19.19 8.89
N ASP A 341 -0.25 -18.63 10.07
CA ASP A 341 -0.32 -19.36 11.32
C ASP A 341 -1.62 -19.07 12.07
N ASP A 342 -1.88 -19.80 13.16
CA ASP A 342 -3.09 -19.70 13.99
C ASP A 342 -4.39 -19.75 13.15
N GLN A 343 -5.25 -18.74 13.29
CA GLN A 343 -6.52 -18.57 12.57
C GLN A 343 -6.45 -17.49 11.49
N SER A 344 -5.25 -17.16 11.04
CA SER A 344 -5.07 -16.12 10.03
C SER A 344 -5.65 -16.53 8.67
N VAL A 345 -6.00 -15.50 7.88
CA VAL A 345 -6.58 -15.67 6.56
C VAL A 345 -5.76 -14.95 5.52
N GLY A 346 -5.26 -15.68 4.55
CA GLY A 346 -4.64 -15.16 3.34
C GLY A 346 -5.57 -15.27 2.14
N ALA A 347 -5.55 -14.29 1.28
CA ALA A 347 -6.18 -14.35 -0.03
C ALA A 347 -5.25 -13.77 -1.10
N PHE A 348 -5.20 -14.42 -2.24
CA PHE A 348 -4.48 -13.95 -3.42
C PHE A 348 -5.35 -14.17 -4.65
N ALA A 349 -5.60 -13.11 -5.41
CA ALA A 349 -6.26 -13.20 -6.70
C ALA A 349 -5.44 -12.40 -7.72
N GLY A 350 -4.70 -13.11 -8.56
CA GLY A 350 -3.86 -12.52 -9.59
C GLY A 350 -4.47 -12.73 -10.98
N ARG A 351 -4.53 -11.68 -11.79
CA ARG A 351 -5.00 -11.76 -13.17
C ARG A 351 -3.97 -11.14 -14.12
N VAL A 352 -3.60 -11.90 -15.13
CA VAL A 352 -2.84 -11.40 -16.29
C VAL A 352 -3.78 -11.33 -17.47
N LEU A 353 -3.94 -10.14 -18.03
CA LEU A 353 -4.70 -9.87 -19.25
C LEU A 353 -3.70 -9.60 -20.39
N VAL A 354 -3.82 -10.36 -21.49
CA VAL A 354 -3.01 -10.16 -22.70
C VAL A 354 -3.97 -9.86 -23.84
N GLU A 355 -3.98 -8.61 -24.32
CA GLU A 355 -4.87 -8.16 -25.39
C GLU A 355 -4.43 -8.68 -26.77
N HIS A 356 -5.33 -8.61 -27.75
CA HIS A 356 -5.10 -9.14 -29.10
C HIS A 356 -3.81 -8.64 -29.77
N GLY A 357 -3.44 -7.37 -29.53
CA GLY A 357 -2.23 -6.75 -30.08
C GLY A 357 -0.94 -7.07 -29.30
N ALA A 358 -1.04 -7.66 -28.12
CA ALA A 358 0.08 -7.87 -27.21
C ALA A 358 0.87 -9.16 -27.55
N GLN A 359 1.33 -9.28 -28.80
CA GLN A 359 2.13 -10.41 -29.26
C GLN A 359 3.51 -10.42 -28.60
N LYS A 360 4.13 -11.61 -28.51
CA LYS A 360 5.43 -11.83 -27.84
C LYS A 360 5.48 -11.44 -26.37
N THR A 361 4.33 -11.40 -25.70
CA THR A 361 4.26 -11.24 -24.27
C THR A 361 4.89 -12.43 -23.55
N GLU A 362 5.75 -12.14 -22.56
CA GLU A 362 6.27 -13.13 -21.63
C GLU A 362 5.76 -12.82 -20.22
N SER A 363 4.95 -13.71 -19.62
CA SER A 363 4.37 -13.50 -18.29
C SER A 363 4.49 -14.74 -17.42
N GLN A 364 4.98 -14.55 -16.19
CA GLN A 364 5.07 -15.62 -15.21
C GLN A 364 4.46 -15.18 -13.87
N MET A 365 3.40 -15.87 -13.42
CA MET A 365 2.79 -15.64 -12.12
C MET A 365 2.98 -16.87 -11.23
N ARG A 366 3.50 -16.65 -10.01
CA ARG A 366 3.66 -17.69 -8.97
C ARG A 366 3.08 -17.22 -7.66
N ASN A 367 2.20 -18.03 -7.08
CA ASN A 367 1.71 -17.84 -5.72
C ASN A 367 1.97 -19.09 -4.88
N GLN A 368 2.77 -18.97 -3.84
CA GLN A 368 3.15 -20.09 -3.00
C GLN A 368 2.78 -19.79 -1.56
N ASN A 369 2.09 -20.73 -0.91
CA ASN A 369 1.48 -20.49 0.38
C ASN A 369 1.77 -21.62 1.35
N LEU A 370 2.20 -21.26 2.55
CA LEU A 370 2.48 -22.16 3.64
C LEU A 370 1.48 -21.92 4.76
N CYS A 371 0.65 -22.92 5.09
CA CYS A 371 -0.21 -22.89 6.27
C CYS A 371 0.49 -23.68 7.39
N ALA A 372 1.00 -22.98 8.41
CA ALA A 372 1.74 -23.58 9.52
C ALA A 372 0.80 -24.36 10.46
N THR A 373 -0.46 -23.93 10.59
CA THR A 373 -1.52 -24.58 11.37
C THR A 373 -2.67 -25.05 10.48
N ARG A 374 -3.56 -25.89 11.04
CA ARG A 374 -4.76 -26.40 10.34
C ARG A 374 -5.89 -25.38 10.29
N GLU A 375 -5.90 -24.43 11.19
CA GLU A 375 -6.89 -23.39 11.32
C GLU A 375 -6.61 -22.21 10.38
N ALA A 376 -5.37 -22.04 9.95
CA ALA A 376 -4.98 -21.06 8.94
C ALA A 376 -5.65 -21.37 7.58
N ARG A 377 -6.10 -20.31 6.89
CA ARG A 377 -6.84 -20.47 5.64
C ARG A 377 -6.21 -19.64 4.54
N MET A 378 -6.00 -20.28 3.38
CA MET A 378 -5.54 -19.60 2.18
C MET A 378 -6.52 -19.78 1.04
N PHE A 379 -6.88 -18.65 0.41
CA PHE A 379 -7.64 -18.60 -0.84
C PHE A 379 -6.72 -18.12 -1.96
N THR A 380 -6.58 -18.87 -3.02
CA THR A 380 -5.70 -18.52 -4.13
C THR A 380 -6.41 -18.71 -5.46
N GLN A 381 -6.35 -17.70 -6.32
CA GLN A 381 -7.05 -17.64 -7.60
C GLN A 381 -6.17 -16.95 -8.66
N PRO A 382 -5.17 -17.66 -9.22
CA PRO A 382 -4.45 -17.15 -10.38
C PRO A 382 -5.27 -17.32 -11.66
N MET A 383 -5.32 -16.27 -12.50
CA MET A 383 -6.10 -16.23 -13.74
C MET A 383 -5.27 -15.72 -14.92
N LEU A 384 -5.46 -16.32 -16.08
CA LEU A 384 -4.91 -15.86 -17.36
C LEU A 384 -6.06 -15.60 -18.33
N GLU A 385 -6.11 -14.41 -18.89
CA GLU A 385 -7.01 -14.02 -19.99
C GLU A 385 -6.13 -13.65 -21.18
N ILE A 386 -5.99 -14.54 -22.14
CA ILE A 386 -5.05 -14.40 -23.25
C ILE A 386 -5.80 -14.34 -24.56
N TYR A 387 -5.64 -13.25 -25.28
CA TYR A 387 -6.26 -13.00 -26.58
C TYR A 387 -5.25 -12.88 -27.72
N ALA A 388 -3.94 -13.05 -27.46
CA ALA A 388 -2.86 -13.07 -28.45
C ALA A 388 -2.35 -14.50 -28.67
N ASP A 389 -1.85 -14.81 -29.87
CA ASP A 389 -1.45 -16.17 -30.26
C ASP A 389 0.01 -16.48 -29.95
N ASP A 390 0.92 -15.52 -30.18
CA ASP A 390 2.37 -15.68 -29.98
C ASP A 390 2.81 -15.13 -28.62
N VAL A 391 2.61 -15.92 -27.57
CA VAL A 391 2.91 -15.53 -26.17
C VAL A 391 3.48 -16.69 -25.36
N LYS A 392 4.20 -16.36 -24.28
CA LYS A 392 4.71 -17.31 -23.28
C LYS A 392 4.19 -16.92 -21.91
N CYS A 393 3.01 -17.42 -21.56
CA CYS A 393 2.37 -17.10 -20.28
C CYS A 393 2.19 -18.36 -19.44
N ALA A 394 2.55 -18.26 -18.17
CA ALA A 394 2.38 -19.36 -17.22
C ALA A 394 1.92 -18.83 -15.85
N HIS A 395 1.08 -19.60 -15.18
CA HIS A 395 0.78 -19.37 -13.77
C HIS A 395 0.90 -20.65 -12.95
N GLY A 396 1.17 -20.49 -11.67
CA GLY A 396 1.21 -21.60 -10.72
C GLY A 396 0.83 -21.14 -9.32
N SER A 397 0.08 -21.99 -8.62
CA SER A 397 -0.26 -21.75 -7.23
C SER A 397 -0.14 -23.02 -6.41
N THR A 398 0.35 -22.88 -5.20
CA THR A 398 0.45 -23.98 -4.24
C THR A 398 -0.05 -23.55 -2.87
N VAL A 399 -0.73 -24.44 -2.18
CA VAL A 399 -1.04 -24.31 -0.75
C VAL A 399 -0.58 -25.59 -0.08
N GLY A 400 0.31 -25.49 0.87
CA GLY A 400 0.91 -26.63 1.53
C GLY A 400 1.24 -26.37 3.00
N GLN A 401 1.80 -27.39 3.63
CA GLN A 401 2.36 -27.37 4.98
C GLN A 401 3.88 -27.54 4.88
N LEU A 402 4.57 -27.36 6.00
CA LEU A 402 6.00 -27.65 6.08
C LEU A 402 6.27 -29.11 5.70
N ASN A 403 7.38 -29.32 4.99
CA ASN A 403 7.79 -30.65 4.59
C ASN A 403 8.29 -31.46 5.82
N ASP A 404 7.48 -32.45 6.27
CA ASP A 404 7.81 -33.27 7.43
C ASP A 404 9.13 -34.02 7.28
N ALA A 405 9.51 -34.43 6.07
CA ALA A 405 10.80 -35.06 5.82
C ALA A 405 11.96 -34.10 6.04
N ALA A 406 11.82 -32.84 5.65
CA ALA A 406 12.83 -31.80 5.89
C ALA A 406 12.92 -31.49 7.41
N VAL A 407 11.80 -31.37 8.09
CA VAL A 407 11.75 -31.19 9.56
C VAL A 407 12.44 -32.35 10.26
N PHE A 408 12.09 -33.59 9.90
CA PHE A 408 12.69 -34.81 10.47
C PHE A 408 14.21 -34.85 10.22
N TYR A 409 14.67 -34.54 9.01
CA TYR A 409 16.10 -34.49 8.69
C TYR A 409 16.86 -33.51 9.57
N MET A 410 16.30 -32.31 9.81
CA MET A 410 16.90 -31.30 10.69
C MET A 410 16.95 -31.77 12.14
N GLN A 411 15.90 -32.43 12.63
CA GLN A 411 15.87 -33.01 13.97
C GLN A 411 16.93 -34.10 14.17
N GLN A 412 17.18 -34.95 13.16
CA GLN A 412 18.25 -35.93 13.20
C GLN A 412 19.66 -35.31 13.32
N ARG A 413 19.80 -34.03 12.98
CA ARG A 413 21.02 -33.20 13.13
C ARG A 413 21.07 -32.43 14.44
N GLY A 414 20.14 -32.67 15.37
CA GLY A 414 20.11 -32.04 16.70
C GLY A 414 19.41 -30.67 16.73
N ILE A 415 18.74 -30.27 15.63
CA ILE A 415 17.94 -29.04 15.59
C ILE A 415 16.56 -29.34 16.23
N SER A 416 16.11 -28.50 17.15
CA SER A 416 14.78 -28.66 17.76
C SER A 416 13.67 -28.53 16.72
N LEU A 417 12.49 -29.11 17.00
CA LEU A 417 11.31 -29.02 16.13
C LEU A 417 10.95 -27.55 15.84
N GLU A 418 10.95 -26.71 16.86
CA GLU A 418 10.66 -25.29 16.77
C GLU A 418 11.65 -24.56 15.87
N GLN A 419 12.93 -24.78 16.09
CA GLN A 419 13.99 -24.19 15.26
C GLN A 419 13.95 -24.69 13.81
N ALA A 420 13.64 -25.97 13.58
CA ALA A 420 13.52 -26.53 12.24
C ALA A 420 12.37 -25.86 11.46
N ARG A 421 11.21 -25.69 12.08
CA ARG A 421 10.07 -24.98 11.48
C ARG A 421 10.43 -23.54 11.17
N LEU A 422 10.97 -22.81 12.14
CA LEU A 422 11.40 -21.43 11.97
C LEU A 422 12.36 -21.26 10.77
N LEU A 423 13.37 -22.08 10.66
CA LEU A 423 14.35 -22.00 9.58
C LEU A 423 13.73 -22.28 8.20
N LEU A 424 12.79 -23.24 8.12
CA LEU A 424 12.10 -23.56 6.88
C LEU A 424 11.13 -22.45 6.45
N GLU A 425 10.43 -21.80 7.39
CA GLU A 425 9.55 -20.67 7.13
C GLU A 425 10.33 -19.45 6.66
N ILE A 426 11.46 -19.13 7.30
CA ILE A 426 12.37 -18.08 6.88
C ILE A 426 12.90 -18.34 5.47
N ALA A 427 13.41 -19.55 5.21
CA ALA A 427 13.91 -19.92 3.89
C ALA A 427 12.83 -19.83 2.81
N PHE A 428 11.58 -20.19 3.14
CA PHE A 428 10.46 -20.09 2.21
C PHE A 428 10.16 -18.63 1.81
N ILE A 429 10.15 -17.71 2.76
CA ILE A 429 9.85 -16.29 2.52
C ILE A 429 11.00 -15.56 1.85
N ASN A 430 12.24 -15.93 2.16
CA ASN A 430 13.43 -15.23 1.66
C ASN A 430 13.50 -15.17 0.13
N GLU A 431 12.95 -16.12 -0.61
CA GLU A 431 12.89 -16.07 -2.08
C GLU A 431 12.25 -14.78 -2.62
N VAL A 432 11.24 -14.23 -1.92
CA VAL A 432 10.62 -12.95 -2.31
C VAL A 432 11.51 -11.78 -1.90
N ILE A 433 12.09 -11.83 -0.70
CA ILE A 433 12.93 -10.75 -0.18
C ILE A 433 14.21 -10.62 -1.02
N ASP A 434 14.73 -11.74 -1.52
CA ASP A 434 15.92 -11.76 -2.39
C ASP A 434 15.69 -11.12 -3.77
N GLN A 435 14.42 -10.85 -4.16
CA GLN A 435 14.11 -10.05 -5.35
C GLN A 435 14.38 -8.55 -5.16
N ILE A 436 14.63 -8.11 -3.92
CA ILE A 436 14.92 -6.71 -3.60
C ILE A 436 16.38 -6.41 -3.93
N GLU A 437 16.61 -5.52 -4.90
CA GLU A 437 17.96 -5.15 -5.34
C GLU A 437 18.67 -4.22 -4.36
N LEU A 438 17.93 -3.44 -3.59
CA LEU A 438 18.47 -2.52 -2.59
C LEU A 438 19.00 -3.31 -1.38
N VAL A 439 20.31 -3.65 -1.42
CA VAL A 439 20.97 -4.54 -0.45
C VAL A 439 20.69 -4.15 1.02
N PRO A 440 20.83 -2.88 1.45
CA PRO A 440 20.58 -2.54 2.85
C PRO A 440 19.12 -2.80 3.28
N LEU A 441 18.15 -2.58 2.38
CA LEU A 441 16.75 -2.88 2.65
C LEU A 441 16.51 -4.39 2.70
N ARG A 442 17.08 -5.15 1.78
CA ARG A 442 17.00 -6.62 1.77
C ARG A 442 17.55 -7.22 3.08
N ASP A 443 18.73 -6.82 3.50
CA ASP A 443 19.34 -7.31 4.74
C ASP A 443 18.49 -6.94 5.97
N ARG A 444 17.92 -5.73 5.99
CA ARG A 444 17.00 -5.31 7.05
C ARG A 444 15.73 -6.15 7.07
N LEU A 445 15.16 -6.47 5.90
CA LEU A 445 13.96 -7.29 5.81
C LEU A 445 14.21 -8.73 6.25
N HIS A 446 15.36 -9.34 5.92
CA HIS A 446 15.74 -10.64 6.48
C HIS A 446 15.74 -10.62 8.01
N TYR A 447 16.34 -9.57 8.61
CA TYR A 447 16.32 -9.41 10.07
C TYR A 447 14.90 -9.20 10.65
N LEU A 448 14.07 -8.37 10.01
CA LEU A 448 12.68 -8.15 10.45
C LEU A 448 11.83 -9.41 10.34
N VAL A 449 11.98 -10.19 9.29
CA VAL A 449 11.30 -11.47 9.10
C VAL A 449 11.72 -12.47 10.18
N GLU A 450 13.01 -12.60 10.47
CA GLU A 450 13.48 -13.45 11.55
C GLU A 450 12.87 -13.05 12.90
N LYS A 451 12.88 -11.76 13.23
CA LYS A 451 12.23 -11.22 14.43
C LYS A 451 10.73 -11.51 14.47
N ARG A 452 10.05 -11.33 13.34
CA ARG A 452 8.61 -11.58 13.23
C ARG A 452 8.27 -13.02 13.56
N PHE A 453 8.99 -13.98 13.00
CA PHE A 453 8.79 -15.41 13.29
C PHE A 453 9.17 -15.78 14.73
N ARG A 454 10.09 -15.07 15.37
CA ARG A 454 10.40 -15.25 16.80
C ARG A 454 9.37 -14.57 17.73
N GLY A 455 8.33 -13.92 17.19
CA GLY A 455 7.32 -13.20 17.98
C GLY A 455 7.83 -11.87 18.58
N GLU A 456 9.00 -11.39 18.18
CA GLU A 456 9.61 -10.18 18.75
C GLU A 456 8.97 -8.88 18.25
N LEU A 457 8.35 -8.89 17.04
CA LEU A 457 7.62 -7.75 16.49
C LEU A 457 6.17 -7.64 17.00
N SER A 458 5.63 -8.67 17.65
CA SER A 458 4.28 -8.63 18.24
C SER A 458 4.17 -7.65 19.41
N LYS A 459 5.29 -7.14 19.88
CA LYS A 459 5.40 -6.05 20.86
C LYS A 459 6.23 -4.95 20.17
N CYS A 460 5.62 -3.83 19.85
CA CYS A 460 6.37 -2.58 19.67
C CYS A 460 7.14 -2.17 20.95
N VAL A 461 7.34 -3.09 21.86
CA VAL A 461 8.08 -2.96 23.12
C VAL A 461 9.54 -3.27 22.81
N GLY A 462 10.29 -2.25 22.46
CA GLY A 462 11.72 -2.39 22.24
C GLY A 462 12.25 -1.79 20.94
N CYS A 463 11.40 -1.40 20.03
CA CYS A 463 11.75 -0.35 19.09
C CYS A 463 11.87 0.93 19.94
N LYS A 464 13.09 1.46 20.12
CA LYS A 464 13.28 2.80 20.73
C LYS A 464 12.57 3.91 19.95
N LEU A 465 11.84 3.54 18.91
CA LEU A 465 11.00 4.34 18.06
C LEU A 465 9.57 4.47 18.62
N CYS A 466 9.17 3.66 19.59
CA CYS A 466 7.86 3.67 20.22
C CYS A 466 7.93 3.85 21.76
N GLN A 467 9.11 4.19 22.33
CA GLN A 467 9.24 4.57 23.74
C GLN A 467 9.23 6.08 23.91
#